data_cc882b8e90352c6fcca9dc0d7ba730cb
#
_entry.id   cc882b8e90352c6fcca9dc0d7ba730cb
#
_cell.length_a   1.000
_cell.length_b   1.000
_cell.length_c   1.000
_cell.angle_alpha   90.00
_cell.angle_beta   90.00
_cell.angle_gamma   90.00
#
_symmetry.space_group_name_H-M   'P 1'
#
loop_
_entity.id
_entity.type
_entity.pdbx_description
1 polymer ?
#
loop_
_entity_poly.entity_id
_entity_poly.type
_entity_poly.pdbx_seq_one_letter_code
_entity_poly.pdbx_strand_id
1 'polypeptide(L)'
;EGSIYFARRKEKKKKHNGKGYRYSMSQRISMEITMTDEMVIRWVHEVLGVGTVVRKPRKGLRKDGTKYLMQYKWRCTFRDAYQICRLIWPWSKTKLEKVEKIMDHYSPDYVFDGKIVSLDEYKMRMSLE
;
A
#
# COMPACT_ATOMS: atom_id res chain seq x y z
N GLU A 1 -1.80 4.00 -11.90
CA GLU A 1 -3.13 4.34 -11.38
C GLU A 1 -3.39 3.79 -9.97
N GLY A 2 -2.36 3.59 -9.23
CA GLY A 2 -2.47 3.23 -7.83
C GLY A 2 -2.04 4.38 -6.93
N SER A 3 -2.38 4.31 -5.66
CA SER A 3 -1.90 5.23 -4.63
C SER A 3 -1.22 4.47 -3.51
N ILE A 4 -0.16 5.08 -2.98
CA ILE A 4 0.58 4.56 -1.84
C ILE A 4 0.50 5.61 -0.74
N TYR A 5 0.09 5.20 0.43
CA TYR A 5 -0.13 6.08 1.55
C TYR A 5 0.76 5.67 2.73
N PHE A 6 1.54 6.65 3.21
CA PHE A 6 2.40 6.48 4.37
C PHE A 6 2.31 7.77 5.20
N ALA A 7 1.63 7.72 6.32
CA ALA A 7 1.43 8.87 7.19
C ALA A 7 1.36 8.48 8.65
N ARG A 8 1.72 9.42 9.52
CA ARG A 8 1.50 9.27 10.95
C ARG A 8 0.02 9.47 11.26
N ARG A 9 -0.49 8.63 12.13
CA ARG A 9 -1.88 8.67 12.56
C ARG A 9 -1.95 8.59 14.08
N LYS A 10 -2.78 9.46 14.66
CA LYS A 10 -3.11 9.39 16.08
C LYS A 10 -4.18 8.30 16.27
N GLU A 11 -3.86 7.27 16.99
CA GLU A 11 -4.78 6.18 17.29
C GLU A 11 -5.32 6.29 18.72
N LYS A 12 -6.63 6.09 18.84
CA LYS A 12 -7.33 6.03 20.12
C LYS A 12 -7.40 4.57 20.54
N LYS A 13 -6.74 4.25 21.65
CA LYS A 13 -6.72 2.88 22.20
C LYS A 13 -7.32 2.87 23.59
N LYS A 14 -8.11 1.81 23.90
CA LYS A 14 -8.65 1.60 25.23
C LYS A 14 -7.51 1.41 26.24
N LYS A 15 -7.57 2.11 27.37
CA LYS A 15 -6.56 1.96 28.42
C LYS A 15 -6.54 0.52 28.94
N HIS A 16 -5.37 0.06 29.36
CA HIS A 16 -5.15 -1.29 29.86
C HIS A 16 -6.07 -1.67 31.03
N ASN A 17 -6.40 -0.71 31.90
CA ASN A 17 -7.31 -0.90 33.04
C ASN A 17 -8.80 -0.80 32.68
N GLY A 18 -9.14 -0.65 31.39
CA GLY A 18 -10.51 -0.52 30.93
C GLY A 18 -11.18 0.84 31.17
N LYS A 19 -10.47 1.79 31.81
CA LYS A 19 -11.00 3.12 32.15
C LYS A 19 -10.49 4.18 31.18
N GLY A 20 -11.36 4.58 30.23
CA GLY A 20 -11.04 5.62 29.27
C GLY A 20 -10.16 5.15 28.11
N TYR A 21 -9.52 6.10 27.44
CA TYR A 21 -8.73 5.86 26.25
C TYR A 21 -7.39 6.57 26.32
N ARG A 22 -6.40 5.98 25.68
CA ARG A 22 -5.11 6.60 25.43
C ARG A 22 -4.95 6.86 23.95
N TYR A 23 -4.06 7.78 23.60
CA TYR A 23 -3.70 8.04 22.23
C TYR A 23 -2.26 7.63 21.98
N SER A 24 -1.99 7.05 20.83
CA SER A 24 -0.64 6.76 20.36
C SER A 24 -0.49 7.22 18.91
N MET A 25 0.74 7.59 18.57
CA MET A 25 1.08 7.88 17.17
C MET A 25 1.52 6.59 16.49
N SER A 26 0.90 6.26 15.37
CA SER A 26 1.28 5.12 14.55
C SER A 26 1.43 5.54 13.09
N GLN A 27 2.14 4.74 12.33
CA GLN A 27 2.22 4.92 10.89
C GLN A 27 1.04 4.22 10.23
N ARG A 28 0.32 4.96 9.39
CA ARG A 28 -0.70 4.37 8.53
C ARG A 28 -0.12 4.10 7.17
N ILE A 29 -0.08 2.84 6.79
CA ILE A 29 0.49 2.37 5.54
C ILE A 29 -0.58 1.63 4.76
N SER A 30 -0.84 2.07 3.55
CA SER A 30 -1.79 1.41 2.66
C SER A 30 -1.42 1.60 1.20
N MET A 31 -1.82 0.63 0.38
CA MET A 31 -1.76 0.71 -1.08
C MET A 31 -3.15 0.46 -1.62
N GLU A 32 -3.54 1.22 -2.63
CA GLU A 32 -4.86 1.12 -3.24
C GLU A 32 -4.76 1.21 -4.76
N ILE A 33 -5.58 0.43 -5.44
CA ILE A 33 -5.83 0.58 -6.87
C ILE A 33 -7.34 0.67 -7.03
N THR A 34 -7.81 1.75 -7.66
CA THR A 34 -9.24 1.99 -7.90
C THR A 34 -9.47 2.13 -9.39
N MET A 35 -10.38 1.34 -9.93
CA MET A 35 -10.73 1.35 -11.35
C MET A 35 -12.21 1.04 -11.52
N THR A 36 -12.75 1.38 -12.69
CA THR A 36 -14.10 0.98 -13.08
C THR A 36 -14.14 -0.44 -13.65
N ASP A 37 -12.99 -0.99 -14.03
CA ASP A 37 -12.88 -2.34 -14.56
C ASP A 37 -12.75 -3.36 -13.43
N GLU A 38 -13.86 -4.01 -13.11
CA GLU A 38 -13.92 -5.04 -12.05
C GLU A 38 -12.98 -6.22 -12.32
N MET A 39 -12.89 -6.66 -13.56
CA MET A 39 -12.07 -7.83 -13.90
C MET A 39 -10.60 -7.58 -13.61
N VAL A 40 -10.09 -6.39 -13.93
CA VAL A 40 -8.71 -6.01 -13.65
C VAL A 40 -8.44 -5.99 -12.14
N ILE A 41 -9.33 -5.41 -11.35
CA ILE A 41 -9.17 -5.33 -9.90
C ILE A 41 -9.21 -6.72 -9.26
N ARG A 42 -10.11 -7.58 -9.68
CA ARG A 42 -10.18 -8.96 -9.18
C ARG A 42 -8.96 -9.79 -9.59
N TRP A 43 -8.47 -9.55 -10.80
CA TRP A 43 -7.24 -10.19 -11.27
C TRP A 43 -6.03 -9.77 -10.43
N VAL A 44 -5.90 -8.48 -10.10
CA VAL A 44 -4.84 -7.98 -9.21
C VAL A 44 -4.88 -8.69 -7.86
N HIS A 45 -6.07 -8.80 -7.27
CA HIS A 45 -6.26 -9.49 -5.99
C HIS A 45 -5.86 -10.98 -6.07
N GLU A 46 -6.26 -11.65 -7.13
CA GLU A 46 -5.95 -13.08 -7.35
C GLU A 46 -4.43 -13.29 -7.52
N VAL A 47 -3.78 -12.48 -8.35
CA VAL A 47 -2.35 -12.60 -8.62
C VAL A 47 -1.50 -12.29 -7.40
N LEU A 48 -1.85 -11.24 -6.65
CA LEU A 48 -1.07 -10.82 -5.49
C LEU A 48 -1.37 -11.65 -4.24
N GLY A 49 -2.56 -12.22 -4.14
CA GLY A 49 -2.95 -13.10 -3.04
C GLY A 49 -3.17 -12.39 -1.70
N VAL A 50 -3.06 -11.07 -1.64
CA VAL A 50 -3.23 -10.27 -0.42
C VAL A 50 -4.16 -9.09 -0.70
N GLY A 51 -4.68 -8.49 0.38
CA GLY A 51 -5.57 -7.36 0.28
C GLY A 51 -7.04 -7.74 0.17
N THR A 52 -7.87 -6.73 -0.05
CA THR A 52 -9.31 -6.89 -0.18
C THR A 52 -9.81 -6.11 -1.38
N VAL A 53 -10.92 -6.57 -1.95
CA VAL A 53 -11.62 -5.88 -3.04
C VAL A 53 -12.97 -5.41 -2.50
N VAL A 54 -13.24 -4.12 -2.68
CA VAL A 54 -14.52 -3.52 -2.27
C VAL A 54 -15.12 -2.74 -3.43
N ARG A 55 -16.44 -2.67 -3.46
CA ARG A 55 -17.17 -1.78 -4.36
C ARG A 55 -17.14 -0.36 -3.80
N LYS A 56 -16.89 0.60 -4.66
CA LYS A 56 -16.87 2.01 -4.29
C LYS A 56 -17.86 2.77 -5.18
N PRO A 57 -19.15 2.86 -4.79
CA PRO A 57 -20.10 3.64 -5.56
C PRO A 57 -19.73 5.12 -5.51
N ARG A 58 -19.81 5.78 -6.65
CA ARG A 58 -19.55 7.21 -6.76
C ARG A 58 -20.86 7.95 -6.88
N LYS A 59 -21.12 8.83 -5.92
CA LYS A 59 -22.34 9.64 -5.88
C LYS A 59 -22.24 10.82 -6.84
N GLY A 60 -23.41 11.29 -7.28
CA GLY A 60 -23.53 12.45 -8.16
C GLY A 60 -23.61 12.08 -9.63
N LEU A 61 -23.63 13.10 -10.47
CA LEU A 61 -23.73 12.97 -11.91
C LEU A 61 -22.50 13.58 -12.57
N ARG A 62 -22.14 13.02 -13.73
CA ARG A 62 -21.12 13.62 -14.60
C ARG A 62 -21.65 14.96 -15.16
N LYS A 63 -20.77 15.76 -15.73
CA LYS A 63 -21.12 17.03 -16.36
C LYS A 63 -22.18 16.87 -17.46
N ASP A 64 -22.22 15.72 -18.13
CA ASP A 64 -23.20 15.41 -19.17
C ASP A 64 -24.54 14.88 -18.63
N GLY A 65 -24.73 14.81 -17.30
CA GLY A 65 -25.95 14.36 -16.66
C GLY A 65 -26.05 12.85 -16.46
N THR A 66 -25.08 12.06 -16.90
CA THR A 66 -25.06 10.61 -16.69
C THR A 66 -24.49 10.24 -15.34
N LYS A 67 -24.88 9.07 -14.81
CA LYS A 67 -24.34 8.54 -13.54
C LYS A 67 -22.90 8.08 -13.72
N TYR A 68 -22.10 8.24 -12.65
CA TYR A 68 -20.78 7.66 -12.61
C TYR A 68 -20.86 6.13 -12.58
N LEU A 69 -19.88 5.49 -13.23
CA LEU A 69 -19.75 4.05 -13.18
C LEU A 69 -19.33 3.58 -11.78
N MET A 70 -19.78 2.39 -11.40
CA MET A 70 -19.31 1.74 -10.18
C MET A 70 -17.79 1.58 -10.23
N GLN A 71 -17.13 1.98 -9.16
CA GLN A 71 -15.69 1.76 -8.99
C GLN A 71 -15.42 0.54 -8.12
N TYR A 72 -14.30 -0.10 -8.37
CA TYR A 72 -13.82 -1.22 -7.59
C TYR A 72 -12.44 -0.87 -7.06
N LYS A 73 -12.20 -1.16 -5.79
CA LYS A 73 -10.96 -0.83 -5.11
C LYS A 73 -10.33 -2.09 -4.53
N TRP A 74 -9.09 -2.35 -4.94
CA TRP A 74 -8.21 -3.27 -4.22
C TRP A 74 -7.38 -2.47 -3.24
N ARG A 75 -7.24 -2.97 -2.03
CA ARG A 75 -6.48 -2.32 -0.97
C ARG A 75 -5.76 -3.35 -0.12
N CYS A 76 -4.50 -3.04 0.22
CA CYS A 76 -3.77 -3.76 1.24
C CYS A 76 -3.11 -2.77 2.21
N THR A 77 -2.78 -3.24 3.41
CA THR A 77 -2.28 -2.38 4.48
C THR A 77 -1.08 -3.01 5.18
N PHE A 78 -0.28 -2.17 5.84
CA PHE A 78 0.81 -2.57 6.72
C PHE A 78 1.78 -3.55 6.06
N ARG A 79 1.97 -4.73 6.64
CA ARG A 79 2.95 -5.72 6.14
C ARG A 79 2.62 -6.25 4.76
N ASP A 80 1.35 -6.35 4.40
CA ASP A 80 0.95 -6.73 3.04
C ASP A 80 1.41 -5.68 2.04
N ALA A 81 1.26 -4.40 2.37
CA ALA A 81 1.78 -3.31 1.54
C ALA A 81 3.31 -3.37 1.41
N TYR A 82 4.01 -3.72 2.49
CA TYR A 82 5.45 -3.93 2.45
C TYR A 82 5.85 -5.06 1.49
N GLN A 83 5.16 -6.19 1.52
CA GLN A 83 5.42 -7.30 0.61
C GLN A 83 5.22 -6.90 -0.86
N ILE A 84 4.16 -6.13 -1.13
CA ILE A 84 3.92 -5.63 -2.49
C ILE A 84 4.99 -4.62 -2.89
N CYS A 85 5.42 -3.74 -2.00
CA CYS A 85 6.52 -2.81 -2.26
C CYS A 85 7.81 -3.53 -2.65
N ARG A 86 8.15 -4.62 -1.98
CA ARG A 86 9.30 -5.44 -2.34
C ARG A 86 9.18 -6.02 -3.75
N LEU A 87 7.97 -6.43 -4.12
CA LEU A 87 7.70 -7.00 -5.44
C LEU A 87 7.81 -5.97 -6.56
N ILE A 88 7.24 -4.77 -6.37
CA ILE A 88 7.16 -3.75 -7.41
C ILE A 88 8.35 -2.78 -7.43
N TRP A 89 9.17 -2.78 -6.39
CA TRP A 89 10.25 -1.82 -6.24
C TRP A 89 11.16 -1.69 -7.47
N PRO A 90 11.64 -2.79 -8.11
CA PRO A 90 12.55 -2.66 -9.28
C PRO A 90 11.94 -1.93 -10.47
N TRP A 91 10.61 -1.90 -10.57
CA TRP A 91 9.89 -1.27 -11.67
C TRP A 91 9.24 0.06 -11.29
N SER A 92 9.36 0.48 -10.03
CA SER A 92 8.76 1.73 -9.56
C SER A 92 9.57 2.93 -10.02
N LYS A 93 8.88 3.95 -10.54
CA LYS A 93 9.48 5.21 -10.99
C LYS A 93 8.83 6.40 -10.30
N THR A 94 7.58 6.68 -10.63
CA THR A 94 6.85 7.85 -10.09
C THR A 94 6.57 7.75 -8.58
N LYS A 95 6.42 6.54 -8.06
CA LYS A 95 6.12 6.29 -6.65
C LYS A 95 7.28 5.69 -5.87
N LEU A 96 8.47 5.73 -6.44
CA LEU A 96 9.66 5.09 -5.86
C LEU A 96 9.95 5.58 -4.44
N GLU A 97 9.85 6.88 -4.20
CA GLU A 97 10.09 7.47 -2.88
C GLU A 97 9.15 6.90 -1.81
N LYS A 98 7.87 6.77 -2.13
CA LYS A 98 6.88 6.20 -1.19
C LYS A 98 7.09 4.71 -0.98
N VAL A 99 7.43 3.97 -2.03
CA VAL A 99 7.77 2.54 -1.94
C VAL A 99 8.98 2.35 -1.01
N GLU A 100 10.01 3.14 -1.18
CA GLU A 100 11.21 3.07 -0.35
C GLU A 100 10.95 3.44 1.11
N LYS A 101 10.08 4.41 1.38
CA LYS A 101 9.70 4.76 2.77
C LYS A 101 9.05 3.57 3.48
N ILE A 102 8.19 2.83 2.79
CA ILE A 102 7.56 1.64 3.36
C ILE A 102 8.58 0.54 3.58
N MET A 103 9.47 0.32 2.64
CA MET A 103 10.53 -0.68 2.76
C MET A 103 11.48 -0.35 3.93
N ASP A 104 11.88 0.90 4.08
CA ASP A 104 12.72 1.35 5.18
C ASP A 104 12.04 1.22 6.54
N HIS A 105 10.74 1.44 6.60
CA HIS A 105 9.98 1.33 7.84
C HIS A 105 9.98 -0.08 8.42
N TYR A 106 9.84 -1.10 7.57
CA TYR A 106 9.77 -2.50 7.99
C TYR A 106 11.13 -3.21 7.99
N SER A 107 12.04 -2.78 7.15
CA SER A 107 13.33 -3.43 7.00
C SER A 107 14.38 -2.39 6.58
N PRO A 108 14.87 -1.59 7.53
CA PRO A 108 15.91 -0.59 7.24
C PRO A 108 17.21 -1.21 6.73
N ASP A 109 17.46 -2.48 7.08
CA ASP A 109 18.59 -3.24 6.61
C ASP A 109 18.12 -4.30 5.61
N TYR A 110 18.63 -4.27 4.39
CA TYR A 110 18.22 -5.17 3.33
C TYR A 110 19.11 -6.40 3.30
N VAL A 111 18.50 -7.55 3.03
CA VAL A 111 19.22 -8.84 2.94
C VAL A 111 19.33 -9.26 1.49
N PHE A 112 20.55 -9.56 1.05
CA PHE A 112 20.84 -10.11 -0.26
C PHE A 112 21.83 -11.30 -0.10
N ASP A 113 21.50 -12.46 -0.66
CA ASP A 113 22.25 -13.70 -0.50
C ASP A 113 22.55 -14.06 0.97
N GLY A 114 21.58 -13.82 1.85
CA GLY A 114 21.69 -14.09 3.28
C GLY A 114 22.54 -13.08 4.06
N LYS A 115 23.07 -12.03 3.41
CA LYS A 115 23.84 -10.97 4.03
C LYS A 115 23.07 -9.68 4.10
N ILE A 116 23.25 -8.95 5.19
CA ILE A 116 22.67 -7.60 5.34
C ILE A 116 23.48 -6.62 4.51
N VAL A 117 22.83 -5.87 3.64
CA VAL A 117 23.45 -4.88 2.76
C VAL A 117 22.74 -3.54 2.88
N SER A 118 23.38 -2.46 2.44
CA SER A 118 22.76 -1.14 2.36
C SER A 118 21.68 -1.12 1.25
N LEU A 119 20.77 -0.14 1.34
CA LEU A 119 19.76 0.04 0.30
C LEU A 119 20.42 0.28 -1.07
N ASP A 120 21.45 1.11 -1.13
CA ASP A 120 22.15 1.40 -2.40
C ASP A 120 22.78 0.15 -3.01
N GLU A 121 23.43 -0.67 -2.19
CA GLU A 121 23.98 -1.95 -2.63
C GLU A 121 22.88 -2.91 -3.10
N TYR A 122 21.78 -2.97 -2.38
CA TYR A 122 20.64 -3.79 -2.76
C TYR A 122 20.07 -3.36 -4.12
N LYS A 123 19.88 -2.06 -4.34
CA LYS A 123 19.43 -1.51 -5.62
C LYS A 123 20.36 -1.88 -6.76
N MET A 124 21.64 -1.72 -6.55
CA MET A 124 22.65 -2.03 -7.57
C MET A 124 22.61 -3.51 -7.96
N ARG A 125 22.51 -4.41 -6.99
CA ARG A 125 22.41 -5.85 -7.26
C ARG A 125 21.13 -6.24 -7.96
N MET A 126 19.99 -5.65 -7.56
CA MET A 126 18.71 -5.91 -8.20
C MET A 126 18.66 -5.41 -9.65
N SER A 127 19.34 -4.32 -9.96
CA SER A 127 19.38 -3.78 -11.33
C SER A 127 20.22 -4.60 -12.30
N LEU A 128 21.07 -5.49 -11.78
CA LEU A 128 21.94 -6.38 -12.58
C LEU A 128 21.26 -7.71 -12.94
N GLU A 129 20.10 -7.98 -12.35
CA GLU A 129 19.33 -9.21 -12.61
C GLU A 129 18.36 -9.08 -13.78
#